data_d7b251efe625ec6b993566379bacb101
#
_entry.id   d7b251efe625ec6b993566379bacb101
#
_cell.length_a   1.000
_cell.length_b   1.000
_cell.length_c   1.000
_cell.angle_alpha   90.00
_cell.angle_beta   90.00
_cell.angle_gamma   90.00
#
_symmetry.space_group_name_H-M   'P 1'
#
loop_
_entity.id
_entity.type
_entity.pdbx_description
1 polymer ?
#
loop_
_entity_poly.entity_id
_entity_poly.type
_entity_poly.pdbx_seq_one_letter_code
_entity_poly.pdbx_strand_id
1 'polypeptide(L)'
;MKTVTKKEDFTCIAYDEELLNKYLTILNFHVFLWIFIFLYIILFIANDKIYNYLWIIFYLFFIISYRLEPYLSKIKIILYEDKIEIKKRKKTRLFLYSEIKKIEYSEKDRGREGTIYFVKIMKNDGSICKQIKGELKSDIIEIFTIIKNSYEEWRIKNDESYNKEN
;
A
#
# COMPACT_ATOMS: atom_id res chain seq x y z
N MET A 1 -2.32 1.70 10.43
CA MET A 1 -3.70 1.72 10.96
C MET A 1 -4.67 1.26 9.89
N LYS A 2 -5.49 0.27 10.18
CA LYS A 2 -6.49 -0.30 9.25
C LYS A 2 -7.88 0.15 9.65
N THR A 3 -8.72 0.45 8.67
CA THR A 3 -10.13 0.79 8.86
C THR A 3 -10.97 -0.03 7.89
N VAL A 4 -12.00 -0.70 8.39
CA VAL A 4 -12.97 -1.45 7.57
C VAL A 4 -14.31 -0.75 7.64
N THR A 5 -14.87 -0.40 6.50
CA THR A 5 -16.20 0.23 6.38
C THR A 5 -17.07 -0.64 5.48
N LYS A 6 -18.17 -1.15 6.01
CA LYS A 6 -19.20 -1.87 5.24
C LYS A 6 -20.31 -0.90 4.85
N LYS A 7 -20.73 -0.94 3.59
CA LYS A 7 -21.92 -0.31 3.05
C LYS A 7 -22.74 -1.37 2.32
N GLU A 8 -24.00 -1.05 2.01
CA GLU A 8 -24.92 -2.03 1.36
C GLU A 8 -24.31 -2.61 0.08
N ASP A 9 -23.65 -1.78 -0.75
CA ASP A 9 -23.13 -2.20 -2.06
C ASP A 9 -21.65 -2.59 -2.07
N PHE A 10 -20.87 -2.32 -1.00
CA PHE A 10 -19.45 -2.63 -0.98
C PHE A 10 -18.81 -2.63 0.41
N THR A 11 -17.71 -3.37 0.54
CA THR A 11 -16.82 -3.33 1.71
C THR A 11 -15.53 -2.58 1.37
N CYS A 12 -15.22 -1.53 2.12
CA CYS A 12 -14.00 -0.75 1.93
C CYS A 12 -13.01 -1.04 3.06
N ILE A 13 -11.80 -1.48 2.70
CA ILE A 13 -10.68 -1.69 3.60
C ILE A 13 -9.62 -0.63 3.28
N ALA A 14 -9.33 0.24 4.23
CA ALA A 14 -8.20 1.17 4.12
C ALA A 14 -7.10 0.73 5.08
N TYR A 15 -5.87 0.58 4.59
CA TYR A 15 -4.72 0.26 5.40
C TYR A 15 -3.48 1.01 4.92
N ASP A 16 -2.51 1.15 5.82
CA ASP A 16 -1.24 1.80 5.54
C ASP A 16 -0.17 0.73 5.25
N GLU A 17 0.50 0.87 4.10
CA GLU A 17 1.64 0.03 3.73
C GLU A 17 2.92 0.65 4.35
N GLU A 18 3.09 0.46 5.67
CA GLU A 18 4.07 1.20 6.47
C GLU A 18 5.54 0.99 6.09
N LEU A 19 5.92 -0.23 5.75
CA LEU A 19 7.32 -0.64 5.64
C LEU A 19 8.12 0.03 4.51
N LEU A 20 7.57 0.02 3.31
CA LEU A 20 8.29 0.50 2.13
C LEU A 20 8.51 2.02 2.19
N ASN A 21 7.56 2.72 2.83
CA ASN A 21 7.65 4.16 2.96
C ASN A 21 8.62 4.58 4.06
N LYS A 22 8.69 3.86 5.18
CA LYS A 22 9.63 4.17 6.27
C LYS A 22 11.08 4.10 5.81
N TYR A 23 11.44 3.07 5.04
CA TYR A 23 12.78 2.95 4.46
C TYR A 23 13.05 4.00 3.37
N LEU A 24 12.09 4.26 2.49
CA LEU A 24 12.21 5.30 1.46
C LEU A 24 12.31 6.70 2.09
N THR A 25 11.58 6.96 3.16
CA THR A 25 11.62 8.23 3.89
C THR A 25 12.94 8.39 4.62
N ILE A 26 13.45 7.35 5.27
CA ILE A 26 14.76 7.37 5.94
C ILE A 26 15.88 7.52 4.89
N LEU A 27 15.85 6.78 3.80
CA LEU A 27 16.83 6.86 2.73
C LEU A 27 16.82 8.24 2.07
N ASN A 28 15.66 8.77 1.73
CA ASN A 28 15.51 10.11 1.17
C ASN A 28 15.95 11.17 2.16
N PHE A 29 15.67 11.01 3.46
CA PHE A 29 16.15 11.91 4.49
C PHE A 29 17.67 11.93 4.56
N HIS A 30 18.34 10.76 4.55
CA HIS A 30 19.80 10.69 4.55
C HIS A 30 20.41 11.30 3.30
N VAL A 31 19.90 11.00 2.12
CA VAL A 31 20.39 11.59 0.85
C VAL A 31 20.20 13.11 0.88
N PHE A 32 19.04 13.60 1.35
CA PHE A 32 18.79 15.03 1.47
C PHE A 32 19.69 15.71 2.49
N LEU A 33 19.95 15.07 3.64
CA LEU A 33 20.84 15.57 4.67
C LEU A 33 22.26 15.74 4.13
N TRP A 34 22.78 14.77 3.37
CA TRP A 34 24.09 14.86 2.73
C TRP A 34 24.17 15.95 1.66
N ILE A 35 23.15 16.07 0.81
CA ILE A 35 23.06 17.16 -0.18
C ILE A 35 23.03 18.52 0.53
N PHE A 36 22.26 18.62 1.62
CA PHE A 36 22.15 19.85 2.40
C PHE A 36 23.48 20.22 3.08
N ILE A 37 24.18 19.27 3.71
CA ILE A 37 25.49 19.47 4.31
C ILE A 37 26.49 19.93 3.24
N PHE A 38 26.47 19.30 2.06
CA PHE A 38 27.36 19.65 0.97
C PHE A 38 27.10 21.09 0.45
N LEU A 39 25.85 21.44 0.22
CA LEU A 39 25.45 22.81 -0.15
C LEU A 39 25.77 23.82 0.95
N TYR A 40 25.60 23.46 2.21
CA TYR A 40 25.93 24.28 3.35
C TYR A 40 27.44 24.59 3.37
N ILE A 41 28.31 23.60 3.16
CA ILE A 41 29.76 23.78 3.11
C ILE A 41 30.15 24.70 1.93
N ILE A 42 29.60 24.51 0.74
CA ILE A 42 29.86 25.32 -0.44
C ILE A 42 29.50 26.79 -0.18
N LEU A 43 28.30 27.01 0.39
CA LEU A 43 27.81 28.37 0.62
C LEU A 43 28.45 29.02 1.83
N PHE A 44 28.93 28.26 2.81
CA PHE A 44 29.75 28.73 3.92
C PHE A 44 31.05 29.44 3.42
N ILE A 45 31.64 28.87 2.40
CA ILE A 45 32.83 29.42 1.78
C ILE A 45 32.50 30.66 0.95
N ALA A 46 31.25 30.79 0.47
CA ALA A 46 30.88 31.83 -0.50
C ALA A 46 30.24 33.09 0.10
N ASN A 47 29.40 33.03 1.13
CA ASN A 47 28.79 34.27 1.70
C ASN A 47 27.91 34.03 2.95
N ASP A 48 28.15 34.79 4.03
CA ASP A 48 27.48 34.61 5.34
C ASP A 48 25.97 34.89 5.40
N LYS A 49 25.42 35.70 4.50
CA LYS A 49 23.98 36.09 4.56
C LYS A 49 23.00 35.06 4.02
N ILE A 50 23.45 34.11 3.23
CA ILE A 50 22.57 33.09 2.57
C ILE A 50 22.18 31.98 3.53
N TYR A 51 22.90 31.79 4.64
CA TYR A 51 22.66 30.74 5.63
C TYR A 51 21.25 30.71 6.21
N ASN A 52 20.77 31.90 6.61
CA ASN A 52 19.46 31.99 7.29
C ASN A 52 18.31 31.53 6.39
N TYR A 53 18.41 31.77 5.07
CA TYR A 53 17.41 31.34 4.11
C TYR A 53 17.45 29.83 3.84
N LEU A 54 18.64 29.23 3.85
CA LEU A 54 18.80 27.80 3.66
C LEU A 54 18.17 26.98 4.79
N TRP A 55 18.30 27.43 6.05
CA TRP A 55 17.65 26.78 7.19
C TRP A 55 16.12 26.83 7.08
N ILE A 56 15.55 27.96 6.63
CA ILE A 56 14.11 28.09 6.42
C ILE A 56 13.63 27.14 5.32
N ILE A 57 14.34 27.06 4.19
CA ILE A 57 14.01 26.16 3.08
C ILE A 57 14.08 24.70 3.52
N PHE A 58 15.11 24.31 4.27
CA PHE A 58 15.27 22.96 4.81
C PHE A 58 14.13 22.60 5.77
N TYR A 59 13.77 23.50 6.67
CA TYR A 59 12.68 23.30 7.62
C TYR A 59 11.32 23.17 6.93
N LEU A 60 11.05 24.02 5.95
CA LEU A 60 9.83 23.92 5.14
C LEU A 60 9.76 22.60 4.36
N PHE A 61 10.88 22.19 3.76
CA PHE A 61 10.93 20.90 3.06
C PHE A 61 10.68 19.72 3.99
N PHE A 62 11.23 19.74 5.20
CA PHE A 62 11.01 18.72 6.22
C PHE A 62 9.54 18.63 6.63
N ILE A 63 8.90 19.77 6.89
CA ILE A 63 7.47 19.84 7.22
C ILE A 63 6.62 19.29 6.08
N ILE A 64 6.90 19.68 4.84
CA ILE A 64 6.16 19.23 3.67
C ILE A 64 6.33 17.73 3.47
N SER A 65 7.55 17.21 3.58
CA SER A 65 7.83 15.77 3.45
C SER A 65 7.11 14.96 4.53
N TYR A 66 7.16 15.40 5.77
CA TYR A 66 6.48 14.75 6.89
C TYR A 66 4.95 14.77 6.75
N ARG A 67 4.39 15.87 6.22
CA ARG A 67 2.94 16.00 5.98
C ARG A 67 2.45 15.17 4.80
N LEU A 68 3.27 14.94 3.79
CA LEU A 68 2.90 14.18 2.60
C LEU A 68 2.98 12.66 2.80
N GLU A 69 3.80 12.17 3.73
CA GLU A 69 4.01 10.74 3.97
C GLU A 69 2.71 9.95 4.19
N PRO A 70 1.80 10.34 5.11
CA PRO A 70 0.59 9.58 5.39
C PRO A 70 -0.39 9.51 4.20
N TYR A 71 -0.33 10.47 3.26
CA TYR A 71 -1.15 10.43 2.05
C TYR A 71 -0.60 9.48 0.98
N LEU A 72 0.71 9.21 1.02
CA LEU A 72 1.38 8.40 0.02
C LEU A 72 1.31 6.90 0.33
N SER A 73 1.08 6.51 1.59
CA SER A 73 1.08 5.12 2.04
C SER A 73 -0.28 4.43 1.95
N LYS A 74 -1.36 5.19 1.93
CA LYS A 74 -2.73 4.63 2.00
C LYS A 74 -3.09 3.81 0.78
N ILE A 75 -3.49 2.57 1.05
CA ILE A 75 -4.10 1.67 0.08
C ILE A 75 -5.56 1.49 0.47
N LYS A 76 -6.47 1.65 -0.49
CA LYS A 76 -7.88 1.32 -0.33
C LYS A 76 -8.23 0.12 -1.19
N ILE A 77 -8.82 -0.88 -0.58
CA ILE A 77 -9.37 -2.06 -1.25
C ILE A 77 -10.87 -1.95 -1.12
N ILE A 78 -11.56 -1.93 -2.24
CA ILE A 78 -13.03 -1.85 -2.30
C ILE A 78 -13.50 -3.15 -2.95
N LEU A 79 -14.31 -3.90 -2.22
CA LEU A 79 -14.88 -5.16 -2.64
C LEU A 79 -16.33 -4.91 -3.06
N TYR A 80 -16.64 -5.13 -4.31
CA TYR A 80 -17.98 -5.11 -4.88
C TYR A 80 -18.48 -6.55 -5.02
N GLU A 81 -19.69 -6.74 -5.47
CA GLU A 81 -20.27 -8.07 -5.68
C GLU A 81 -19.53 -8.90 -6.74
N ASP A 82 -19.00 -8.24 -7.79
CA ASP A 82 -18.39 -8.88 -8.97
C ASP A 82 -16.89 -8.63 -9.14
N LYS A 83 -16.31 -7.74 -8.32
CA LYS A 83 -14.95 -7.23 -8.54
C LYS A 83 -14.26 -6.70 -7.30
N ILE A 84 -12.93 -6.63 -7.39
CA ILE A 84 -12.05 -5.99 -6.41
C ILE A 84 -11.43 -4.75 -7.04
N GLU A 85 -11.58 -3.60 -6.41
CA GLU A 85 -10.90 -2.37 -6.80
C GLU A 85 -9.80 -2.02 -5.78
N ILE A 86 -8.57 -1.85 -6.25
CA ILE A 86 -7.44 -1.48 -5.41
C ILE A 86 -6.93 -0.11 -5.82
N LYS A 87 -7.09 0.86 -4.92
CA LYS A 87 -6.63 2.25 -5.09
C LYS A 87 -5.36 2.48 -4.29
N LYS A 88 -4.29 2.86 -4.99
CA LYS A 88 -3.04 3.30 -4.37
C LYS A 88 -2.60 4.61 -5.00
N ARG A 89 -2.61 5.71 -4.22
CA ARG A 89 -2.35 7.06 -4.74
C ARG A 89 -3.33 7.40 -5.89
N LYS A 90 -2.79 7.80 -7.05
CA LYS A 90 -3.58 8.11 -8.27
C LYS A 90 -3.85 6.86 -9.14
N LYS A 91 -3.32 5.69 -8.77
CA LYS A 91 -3.48 4.45 -9.56
C LYS A 91 -4.61 3.63 -8.99
N THR A 92 -5.57 3.31 -9.84
CA THR A 92 -6.65 2.36 -9.59
C THR A 92 -6.41 1.12 -10.42
N ARG A 93 -6.57 -0.06 -9.80
CA ARG A 93 -6.57 -1.35 -10.48
C ARG A 93 -7.86 -2.08 -10.14
N LEU A 94 -8.47 -2.66 -11.14
CA LEU A 94 -9.72 -3.39 -11.06
C LEU A 94 -9.47 -4.84 -11.45
N PHE A 95 -10.05 -5.78 -10.70
CA PHE A 95 -9.95 -7.22 -10.92
C PHE A 95 -11.35 -7.81 -10.82
N LEU A 96 -11.82 -8.38 -11.91
CA LEU A 96 -13.09 -9.13 -11.91
C LEU A 96 -12.90 -10.48 -11.20
N TYR A 97 -13.86 -10.91 -10.42
CA TYR A 97 -13.80 -12.21 -9.75
C TYR A 97 -13.71 -13.36 -10.76
N SER A 98 -14.33 -13.24 -11.93
CA SER A 98 -14.26 -14.22 -13.03
C SER A 98 -12.82 -14.42 -13.56
N GLU A 99 -11.94 -13.43 -13.42
CA GLU A 99 -10.54 -13.53 -13.83
C GLU A 99 -9.64 -14.13 -12.73
N ILE A 100 -10.14 -14.21 -11.49
CA ILE A 100 -9.36 -14.65 -10.34
C ILE A 100 -9.47 -16.18 -10.21
N LYS A 101 -8.31 -16.84 -10.28
CA LYS A 101 -8.20 -18.27 -10.02
C LYS A 101 -8.13 -18.57 -8.52
N LYS A 102 -7.37 -17.73 -7.78
CA LYS A 102 -7.00 -18.04 -6.41
C LYS A 102 -6.55 -16.80 -5.65
N ILE A 103 -6.89 -16.76 -4.37
CA ILE A 103 -6.40 -15.77 -3.41
C ILE A 103 -5.60 -16.53 -2.35
N GLU A 104 -4.33 -16.18 -2.17
CA GLU A 104 -3.40 -16.85 -1.27
C GLU A 104 -2.82 -15.91 -0.23
N TYR A 105 -2.67 -16.41 0.98
CA TYR A 105 -1.83 -15.82 2.01
C TYR A 105 -0.43 -16.45 1.94
N SER A 106 0.60 -15.63 2.10
CA SER A 106 1.98 -16.09 2.23
C SER A 106 2.78 -15.17 3.12
N GLU A 107 3.84 -15.68 3.70
CA GLU A 107 4.79 -14.92 4.49
C GLU A 107 6.21 -15.13 3.97
N LYS A 108 7.05 -14.13 4.18
CA LYS A 108 8.46 -14.19 3.80
C LYS A 108 9.30 -13.61 4.93
N ASP A 109 10.11 -14.44 5.51
CA ASP A 109 11.12 -14.03 6.48
C ASP A 109 12.28 -13.31 5.77
N ARG A 110 12.68 -12.17 6.32
CA ARG A 110 13.81 -11.34 5.86
C ARG A 110 14.96 -11.34 6.87
N GLY A 111 14.98 -12.27 7.80
CA GLY A 111 15.98 -12.34 8.85
C GLY A 111 15.92 -11.13 9.77
N ARG A 112 16.97 -10.29 9.80
CA ARG A 112 17.04 -9.10 10.69
C ARG A 112 16.00 -8.03 10.41
N GLU A 113 15.40 -8.02 9.23
CA GLU A 113 14.37 -7.07 8.83
C GLU A 113 12.95 -7.51 9.23
N GLY A 114 12.80 -8.70 9.85
CA GLY A 114 11.52 -9.25 10.26
C GLY A 114 10.77 -9.96 9.13
N THR A 115 9.53 -10.36 9.42
CA THR A 115 8.69 -11.11 8.48
C THR A 115 7.71 -10.19 7.77
N ILE A 116 7.58 -10.34 6.46
CA ILE A 116 6.57 -9.65 5.65
C ILE A 116 5.48 -10.62 5.25
N TYR A 117 4.25 -10.16 5.37
CA TYR A 117 3.04 -10.90 5.07
C TYR A 117 2.41 -10.40 3.76
N PHE A 118 1.85 -11.33 2.98
CA PHE A 118 1.30 -11.02 1.67
C PHE A 118 -0.07 -11.66 1.45
N VAL A 119 -0.96 -10.91 0.80
CA VAL A 119 -2.11 -11.47 0.09
C VAL A 119 -1.82 -11.40 -1.40
N LYS A 120 -1.84 -12.54 -2.07
CA LYS A 120 -1.61 -12.68 -3.51
C LYS A 120 -2.93 -12.98 -4.20
N ILE A 121 -3.26 -12.17 -5.21
CA ILE A 121 -4.39 -12.41 -6.10
C ILE A 121 -3.81 -12.95 -7.41
N MET A 122 -4.20 -14.16 -7.78
CA MET A 122 -3.70 -14.87 -8.96
C MET A 122 -4.79 -14.96 -10.02
N LYS A 123 -4.44 -14.73 -11.29
CA LYS A 123 -5.33 -14.89 -12.43
C LYS A 123 -5.45 -16.35 -12.85
N ASN A 124 -6.43 -16.61 -13.75
CA ASN A 124 -6.67 -17.92 -14.34
C ASN A 124 -5.44 -18.43 -15.12
N ASP A 125 -4.63 -17.55 -15.72
CA ASP A 125 -3.38 -17.87 -16.39
C ASP A 125 -2.22 -18.20 -15.45
N GLY A 126 -2.45 -18.16 -14.12
CA GLY A 126 -1.44 -18.39 -13.09
C GLY A 126 -0.56 -17.18 -12.76
N SER A 127 -0.71 -16.08 -13.47
CA SER A 127 0.04 -14.85 -13.17
C SER A 127 -0.44 -14.19 -11.88
N ILE A 128 0.49 -13.54 -11.15
CA ILE A 128 0.15 -12.76 -9.96
C ILE A 128 -0.28 -11.37 -10.40
N CYS A 129 -1.57 -11.08 -10.31
CA CYS A 129 -2.10 -9.76 -10.64
C CYS A 129 -1.69 -8.71 -9.63
N LYS A 130 -1.72 -9.08 -8.33
CA LYS A 130 -1.50 -8.15 -7.23
C LYS A 130 -0.98 -8.85 -5.99
N GLN A 131 -0.04 -8.16 -5.32
CA GLN A 131 0.39 -8.48 -3.96
C GLN A 131 0.03 -7.31 -3.05
N ILE A 132 -0.66 -7.61 -1.95
CA ILE A 132 -0.92 -6.71 -0.85
C ILE A 132 0.08 -7.09 0.24
N LYS A 133 0.85 -6.13 0.74
CA LYS A 133 1.95 -6.37 1.69
C LYS A 133 1.68 -5.67 3.00
N GLY A 134 2.12 -6.25 4.10
CA GLY A 134 2.11 -5.61 5.41
C GLY A 134 3.06 -6.29 6.40
N GLU A 135 3.39 -5.57 7.46
CA GLU A 135 4.24 -6.05 8.56
C GLU A 135 3.43 -6.72 9.66
N LEU A 136 2.22 -6.24 9.89
CA LEU A 136 1.37 -6.80 10.92
C LEU A 136 0.63 -8.03 10.38
N LYS A 137 0.95 -9.19 10.93
CA LYS A 137 0.33 -10.47 10.58
C LYS A 137 -1.19 -10.43 10.72
N SER A 138 -1.68 -9.88 11.84
CA SER A 138 -3.12 -9.75 12.11
C SER A 138 -3.87 -8.98 11.04
N ASP A 139 -3.32 -7.84 10.61
CA ASP A 139 -3.96 -6.97 9.61
C ASP A 139 -4.04 -7.65 8.25
N ILE A 140 -2.97 -8.34 7.85
CA ILE A 140 -2.92 -9.04 6.55
C ILE A 140 -3.80 -10.28 6.55
N ILE A 141 -3.87 -11.05 7.65
CA ILE A 141 -4.78 -12.19 7.77
C ILE A 141 -6.24 -11.72 7.69
N GLU A 142 -6.59 -10.62 8.35
CA GLU A 142 -7.95 -10.09 8.29
C GLU A 142 -8.30 -9.59 6.88
N ILE A 143 -7.38 -8.85 6.22
CA ILE A 143 -7.55 -8.43 4.82
C ILE A 143 -7.75 -9.66 3.91
N PHE A 144 -6.90 -10.68 4.08
CA PHE A 144 -7.01 -11.94 3.35
C PHE A 144 -8.38 -12.60 3.55
N THR A 145 -8.82 -12.73 4.81
CA THR A 145 -10.11 -13.36 5.15
C THR A 145 -11.28 -12.62 4.51
N ILE A 146 -11.30 -11.28 4.59
CA ILE A 146 -12.39 -10.49 4.01
C ILE A 146 -12.40 -10.63 2.49
N ILE A 147 -11.25 -10.54 1.81
CA ILE A 147 -11.18 -10.66 0.35
C ILE A 147 -11.57 -12.07 -0.08
N LYS A 148 -11.08 -13.10 0.63
CA LYS A 148 -11.37 -14.49 0.33
C LYS A 148 -12.84 -14.80 0.49
N ASN A 149 -13.47 -14.36 1.58
CA ASN A 149 -14.91 -14.57 1.81
C ASN A 149 -15.76 -13.93 0.71
N SER A 150 -15.47 -12.68 0.32
CA SER A 150 -16.20 -12.01 -0.76
C SER A 150 -16.04 -12.74 -2.10
N TYR A 151 -14.87 -13.29 -2.39
CA TYR A 151 -14.65 -14.11 -3.58
C TYR A 151 -15.40 -15.45 -3.54
N GLU A 152 -15.40 -16.11 -2.39
CA GLU A 152 -16.11 -17.38 -2.21
C GLU A 152 -17.64 -17.19 -2.29
N GLU A 153 -18.17 -16.13 -1.69
CA GLU A 153 -19.59 -15.75 -1.80
C GLU A 153 -20.01 -15.53 -3.26
N TRP A 154 -19.18 -14.79 -4.02
CA TRP A 154 -19.41 -14.59 -5.45
C TRP A 154 -19.40 -15.93 -6.20
N ARG A 155 -18.45 -16.81 -5.91
CA ARG A 155 -18.32 -18.11 -6.56
C ARG A 155 -19.56 -19.00 -6.31
N ILE A 156 -20.00 -19.08 -5.06
CA ILE A 156 -21.20 -19.86 -4.69
C ILE A 156 -22.43 -19.33 -5.43
N LYS A 157 -22.66 -18.03 -5.45
CA LYS A 157 -23.78 -17.41 -6.17
C LYS A 157 -23.78 -17.77 -7.67
N ASN A 158 -22.60 -17.76 -8.30
CA ASN A 158 -22.50 -18.07 -9.74
C ASN A 158 -22.58 -19.58 -10.03
N ASP A 159 -22.05 -20.44 -9.17
CA ASP A 159 -22.18 -21.89 -9.27
C ASP A 159 -23.66 -22.33 -9.09
N GLU A 160 -24.40 -21.70 -8.17
CA GLU A 160 -25.84 -21.96 -7.96
C GLU A 160 -26.70 -21.45 -9.13
N SER A 161 -26.35 -20.32 -9.76
CA SER A 161 -27.08 -19.83 -10.94
C SER A 161 -26.92 -20.76 -12.14
N TYR A 162 -25.71 -21.30 -12.35
CA TYR A 162 -25.44 -22.27 -13.41
C TYR A 162 -26.21 -23.56 -13.25
N ASN A 163 -26.41 -24.06 -12.01
CA ASN A 163 -27.17 -25.29 -11.72
C ASN A 163 -28.68 -25.10 -11.77
N LYS A 164 -29.21 -23.87 -11.80
CA LYS A 164 -30.67 -23.60 -11.93
C LYS A 164 -31.12 -23.42 -13.37
N GLU A 165 -30.18 -23.13 -14.29
CA GLU A 165 -30.45 -22.95 -15.72
C GLU A 165 -30.31 -24.25 -16.54
N ASN A 166 -29.81 -25.33 -15.94
CA ASN A 166 -29.69 -26.67 -16.53
C ASN A 166 -30.65 -27.67 -15.82
#